data_50e93fc8ed94ae21377e298543611f0f
#
_entry.id   50e93fc8ed94ae21377e298543611f0f
#
_cell.length_a   1.000
_cell.length_b   1.000
_cell.length_c   1.000
_cell.angle_alpha   90.00
_cell.angle_beta   90.00
_cell.angle_gamma   90.00
#
_symmetry.space_group_name_H-M   'P 1'
#
loop_
_entity.id
_entity.type
_entity.pdbx_description
1 polymer ?
#
loop_
_entity_poly.entity_id
_entity_poly.type
_entity_poly.pdbx_seq_one_letter_code
_entity_poly.pdbx_strand_id
1 'polypeptide(L)'
;MQEYFLLFIAAIFVNNIVLAQYLGNCPFIGTSKNTGVAIGMGGAVVFVAVMATAITWLVQTYLLEPLGLGFLQTLAFILVIASLVQFVEMFLKKMVPPLYKSLGIFLPLITTNCAVMGIALICQRKEFTLVKSVAFAAASGVGFMIALVVLAGIRERLEIRRVPRAMRGTPVGLVMAGLMSLAFFAFKGMI
;
A
#
# COMPACT_ATOMS: atom_id res chain seq x y z
N MET A 1 4.99 -24.62 -4.87
CA MET A 1 4.38 -23.71 -5.83
C MET A 1 2.92 -23.41 -5.47
N GLN A 2 2.15 -24.39 -5.07
CA GLN A 2 0.74 -24.22 -4.68
C GLN A 2 0.54 -23.30 -3.46
N GLU A 3 1.43 -23.36 -2.47
CA GLU A 3 1.39 -22.46 -1.30
C GLU A 3 1.58 -20.98 -1.66
N TYR A 4 2.49 -20.67 -2.58
CA TYR A 4 2.73 -19.27 -3.01
C TYR A 4 1.56 -18.71 -3.81
N PHE A 5 0.92 -19.54 -4.63
CA PHE A 5 -0.26 -19.14 -5.40
C PHE A 5 -1.46 -18.83 -4.49
N LEU A 6 -1.71 -19.70 -3.50
CA LEU A 6 -2.72 -19.49 -2.47
C LEU A 6 -2.43 -18.23 -1.65
N LEU A 7 -1.18 -18.03 -1.24
CA LEU A 7 -0.75 -16.83 -0.52
C LEU A 7 -0.98 -15.56 -1.34
N PHE A 8 -0.72 -15.62 -2.65
CA PHE A 8 -0.90 -14.50 -3.56
C PHE A 8 -2.38 -14.11 -3.69
N ILE A 9 -3.26 -15.07 -3.93
CA ILE A 9 -4.72 -14.85 -4.01
C ILE A 9 -5.27 -14.36 -2.67
N ALA A 10 -4.87 -15.00 -1.57
CA ALA A 10 -5.30 -14.61 -0.24
C ALA A 10 -4.87 -13.19 0.13
N ALA A 11 -3.66 -12.76 -0.25
CA ALA A 11 -3.16 -11.42 0.01
C ALA A 11 -3.87 -10.34 -0.83
N ILE A 12 -4.27 -10.65 -2.06
CA ILE A 12 -4.94 -9.70 -2.95
C ILE A 12 -6.41 -9.51 -2.58
N PHE A 13 -7.16 -10.60 -2.38
CA PHE A 13 -8.61 -10.57 -2.23
C PHE A 13 -9.08 -10.66 -0.78
N VAL A 14 -8.54 -11.60 0.00
CA VAL A 14 -9.03 -11.88 1.37
C VAL A 14 -8.43 -10.94 2.41
N ASN A 15 -7.09 -10.80 2.36
CA ASN A 15 -6.34 -9.94 3.28
C ASN A 15 -5.83 -8.67 2.57
N ASN A 16 -6.69 -8.04 1.76
CA ASN A 16 -6.33 -6.78 1.14
C ASN A 16 -5.99 -5.75 2.22
N ILE A 17 -4.77 -5.20 2.15
CA ILE A 17 -4.23 -4.34 3.20
C ILE A 17 -5.06 -3.07 3.42
N VAL A 18 -5.70 -2.54 2.35
CA VAL A 18 -6.54 -1.35 2.44
C VAL A 18 -7.93 -1.68 2.93
N LEU A 19 -8.58 -2.67 2.32
CA LEU A 19 -10.00 -2.94 2.52
C LEU A 19 -10.28 -3.80 3.77
N ALA A 20 -9.35 -4.70 4.12
CA ALA A 20 -9.51 -5.56 5.29
C ALA A 20 -8.82 -5.01 6.55
N GLN A 21 -7.72 -4.27 6.41
CA GLN A 21 -6.95 -3.76 7.54
C GLN A 21 -6.98 -2.23 7.67
N TYR A 22 -7.59 -1.53 6.72
CA TYR A 22 -7.69 -0.06 6.67
C TYR A 22 -6.34 0.67 6.70
N LEU A 23 -5.28 0.02 6.24
CA LEU A 23 -3.95 0.61 6.14
C LEU A 23 -3.75 1.23 4.76
N GLY A 24 -3.16 2.44 4.72
CA GLY A 24 -2.91 3.16 3.46
C GLY A 24 -4.10 3.98 2.96
N ASN A 25 -5.02 4.40 3.83
CA ASN A 25 -6.17 5.22 3.45
C ASN A 25 -5.78 6.62 2.93
N CYS A 26 -4.66 7.19 3.39
CA CYS A 26 -4.23 8.52 2.97
C CYS A 26 -3.99 8.61 1.45
N PRO A 27 -3.13 7.77 0.84
CA PRO A 27 -3.00 7.75 -0.60
C PRO A 27 -4.25 7.20 -1.30
N PHE A 28 -4.97 6.25 -0.70
CA PHE A 28 -6.18 5.66 -1.25
C PHE A 28 -7.28 6.69 -1.54
N ILE A 29 -7.54 7.60 -0.60
CA ILE A 29 -8.53 8.67 -0.78
C ILE A 29 -7.96 9.85 -1.58
N GLY A 30 -6.68 10.17 -1.36
CA GLY A 30 -6.03 11.33 -1.97
C GLY A 30 -5.82 11.21 -3.47
N THR A 31 -5.38 10.04 -3.94
CA THR A 31 -5.00 9.82 -5.35
C THR A 31 -6.08 9.20 -6.21
N SER A 32 -7.21 8.82 -5.63
CA SER A 32 -8.32 8.17 -6.33
C SER A 32 -9.23 9.13 -7.15
N LYS A 33 -8.78 10.35 -7.40
CA LYS A 33 -9.54 11.31 -8.22
C LYS A 33 -9.39 11.08 -9.73
N ASN A 34 -8.30 10.46 -10.15
CA ASN A 34 -7.99 10.22 -11.56
C ASN A 34 -7.37 8.84 -11.71
N THR A 35 -7.90 8.02 -12.62
CA THR A 35 -7.45 6.65 -12.84
C THR A 35 -5.99 6.58 -13.28
N GLY A 36 -5.51 7.53 -14.09
CA GLY A 36 -4.11 7.58 -14.53
C GLY A 36 -3.14 7.80 -13.35
N VAL A 37 -3.48 8.72 -12.43
CA VAL A 37 -2.69 8.98 -11.21
C VAL A 37 -2.75 7.78 -10.27
N ALA A 38 -3.91 7.12 -10.16
CA ALA A 38 -4.10 5.93 -9.33
C ALA A 38 -3.21 4.76 -9.77
N ILE A 39 -3.09 4.51 -11.08
CA ILE A 39 -2.21 3.46 -11.62
C ILE A 39 -0.75 3.78 -11.31
N GLY A 40 -0.31 5.01 -11.57
CA GLY A 40 1.06 5.44 -11.28
C GLY A 40 1.42 5.33 -9.79
N MET A 41 0.50 5.76 -8.93
CA MET A 41 0.65 5.66 -7.47
C MET A 41 0.67 4.21 -6.98
N GLY A 42 -0.23 3.37 -7.52
CA GLY A 42 -0.27 1.94 -7.19
C GLY A 42 1.04 1.25 -7.56
N GLY A 43 1.58 1.49 -8.75
CA GLY A 43 2.88 0.95 -9.18
C GLY A 43 4.05 1.41 -8.28
N ALA A 44 4.07 2.69 -7.90
CA ALA A 44 5.07 3.22 -6.98
C ALA A 44 4.99 2.55 -5.60
N VAL A 45 3.78 2.35 -5.07
CA VAL A 45 3.57 1.66 -3.78
C VAL A 45 4.02 0.21 -3.84
N VAL A 46 3.73 -0.53 -4.93
CA VAL A 46 4.23 -1.91 -5.11
C VAL A 46 5.75 -1.95 -5.05
N PHE A 47 6.41 -1.09 -5.81
CA PHE A 47 7.88 -1.03 -5.87
C PHE A 47 8.48 -0.71 -4.50
N VAL A 48 7.97 0.34 -3.84
CA VAL A 48 8.45 0.76 -2.52
C VAL A 48 8.18 -0.31 -1.46
N ALA A 49 7.01 -0.97 -1.48
CA ALA A 49 6.68 -2.03 -0.53
C ALA A 49 7.63 -3.23 -0.64
N VAL A 50 7.96 -3.65 -1.86
CA VAL A 50 8.91 -4.75 -2.10
C VAL A 50 10.31 -4.39 -1.59
N MET A 51 10.82 -3.21 -1.95
CA MET A 51 12.14 -2.75 -1.53
C MET A 51 12.20 -2.55 -0.01
N ALA A 52 11.19 -1.90 0.56
CA ALA A 52 11.11 -1.67 2.00
C ALA A 52 11.08 -2.97 2.79
N THR A 53 10.27 -3.95 2.37
CA THR A 53 10.17 -5.25 3.04
C THR A 53 11.49 -6.02 2.97
N ALA A 54 12.19 -5.99 1.83
CA ALA A 54 13.49 -6.64 1.70
C ALA A 54 14.54 -6.04 2.65
N ILE A 55 14.62 -4.71 2.71
CA ILE A 55 15.60 -4.01 3.56
C ILE A 55 15.24 -4.13 5.03
N THR A 56 13.97 -3.99 5.40
CA THR A 56 13.52 -4.14 6.80
C THR A 56 13.73 -5.56 7.30
N TRP A 57 13.58 -6.58 6.46
CA TRP A 57 13.89 -7.95 6.81
C TRP A 57 15.39 -8.13 7.12
N LEU A 58 16.27 -7.57 6.27
CA LEU A 58 17.72 -7.59 6.50
C LEU A 58 18.10 -6.88 7.81
N VAL A 59 17.55 -5.69 8.04
CA VAL A 59 17.80 -4.92 9.26
C VAL A 59 17.33 -5.66 10.50
N GLN A 60 16.15 -6.31 10.42
CA GLN A 60 15.64 -7.11 11.52
C GLN A 60 16.59 -8.27 11.86
N THR A 61 16.94 -9.09 10.88
CA THR A 61 17.72 -10.32 11.09
C THR A 61 19.16 -10.05 11.50
N TYR A 62 19.82 -9.02 10.93
CA TYR A 62 21.22 -8.75 11.17
C TYR A 62 21.49 -7.74 12.28
N LEU A 63 20.55 -6.84 12.54
CA LEU A 63 20.76 -5.73 13.50
C LEU A 63 19.90 -5.87 14.75
N LEU A 64 18.62 -6.09 14.64
CA LEU A 64 17.71 -6.09 15.79
C LEU A 64 17.75 -7.39 16.60
N GLU A 65 17.78 -8.54 15.93
CA GLU A 65 17.79 -9.84 16.64
C GLU A 65 19.05 -10.02 17.52
N PRO A 66 20.28 -9.79 17.03
CA PRO A 66 21.46 -9.97 17.85
C PRO A 66 21.59 -8.94 19.00
N LEU A 67 20.95 -7.76 18.86
CA LEU A 67 20.98 -6.71 19.88
C LEU A 67 19.84 -6.82 20.91
N GLY A 68 18.85 -7.70 20.69
CA GLY A 68 17.71 -7.89 21.61
C GLY A 68 16.79 -6.67 21.72
N LEU A 69 16.84 -5.73 20.76
CA LEU A 69 16.14 -4.46 20.75
C LEU A 69 14.72 -4.54 20.14
N GLY A 70 13.95 -5.57 20.45
CA GLY A 70 12.58 -5.74 19.94
C GLY A 70 11.64 -4.57 20.22
N PHE A 71 11.90 -3.81 21.28
CA PHE A 71 11.13 -2.60 21.61
C PHE A 71 11.32 -1.47 20.59
N LEU A 72 12.50 -1.36 19.97
CA LEU A 72 12.82 -0.32 18.98
C LEU A 72 12.50 -0.72 17.55
N GLN A 73 11.93 -1.89 17.33
CA GLN A 73 11.62 -2.43 16.00
C GLN A 73 10.81 -1.46 15.13
N THR A 74 9.73 -0.91 15.67
CA THR A 74 8.84 0.00 14.94
C THR A 74 9.56 1.30 14.56
N LEU A 75 10.36 1.86 15.46
CA LEU A 75 11.13 3.08 15.22
C LEU A 75 12.21 2.84 14.16
N ALA A 76 12.92 1.71 14.22
CA ALA A 76 13.91 1.33 13.24
C ALA A 76 13.28 1.16 11.83
N PHE A 77 12.13 0.53 11.75
CA PHE A 77 11.41 0.34 10.48
C PHE A 77 10.96 1.67 9.87
N ILE A 78 10.41 2.59 10.67
CA ILE A 78 10.03 3.91 10.19
C ILE A 78 11.23 4.66 9.64
N LEU A 79 12.36 4.64 10.35
CA LEU A 79 13.58 5.32 9.93
C LEU A 79 14.14 4.74 8.63
N VAL A 80 14.20 3.42 8.51
CA VAL A 80 14.67 2.72 7.30
C VAL A 80 13.76 3.00 6.11
N ILE A 81 12.44 2.89 6.29
CA ILE A 81 11.47 3.15 5.22
C ILE A 81 11.52 4.62 4.78
N ALA A 82 11.60 5.56 5.71
CA ALA A 82 11.69 6.98 5.41
C ALA A 82 12.96 7.31 4.60
N SER A 83 14.13 6.81 5.02
CA SER A 83 15.39 7.04 4.30
C SER A 83 15.39 6.42 2.90
N LEU A 84 14.82 5.22 2.75
CA LEU A 84 14.71 4.54 1.46
C LEU A 84 13.79 5.29 0.51
N VAL A 85 12.62 5.71 0.98
CA VAL A 85 11.66 6.44 0.13
C VAL A 85 12.21 7.80 -0.28
N GLN A 86 12.92 8.50 0.61
CA GLN A 86 13.62 9.73 0.29
C GLN A 86 14.65 9.53 -0.83
N PHE A 87 15.38 8.42 -0.78
CA PHE A 87 16.34 8.05 -1.84
C PHE A 87 15.61 7.79 -3.18
N VAL A 88 14.52 7.01 -3.14
CA VAL A 88 13.68 6.73 -4.33
C VAL A 88 13.08 8.01 -4.90
N GLU A 89 12.66 8.95 -4.06
CA GLU A 89 12.15 10.26 -4.48
C GLU A 89 13.20 11.05 -5.28
N MET A 90 14.41 11.15 -4.75
CA MET A 90 15.52 11.82 -5.46
C MET A 90 15.84 11.14 -6.79
N PHE A 91 15.78 9.82 -6.83
CA PHE A 91 16.01 9.04 -8.05
C PHE A 91 14.91 9.30 -9.10
N LEU A 92 13.63 9.24 -8.71
CA LEU A 92 12.50 9.51 -9.59
C LEU A 92 12.51 10.94 -10.14
N LYS A 93 12.87 11.92 -9.31
CA LYS A 93 13.01 13.31 -9.74
C LYS A 93 14.02 13.50 -10.85
N LYS A 94 15.11 12.71 -10.84
CA LYS A 94 16.19 12.79 -11.81
C LYS A 94 15.90 11.99 -13.09
N MET A 95 15.30 10.79 -12.96
CA MET A 95 15.14 9.85 -14.07
C MET A 95 13.83 10.02 -14.83
N VAL A 96 12.73 10.36 -14.17
CA VAL A 96 11.39 10.42 -14.77
C VAL A 96 10.65 11.71 -14.35
N PRO A 97 11.08 12.90 -14.86
CA PRO A 97 10.46 14.18 -14.51
C PRO A 97 8.96 14.30 -14.77
N PRO A 98 8.37 13.70 -15.86
CA PRO A 98 6.93 13.79 -16.08
C PRO A 98 6.12 13.02 -15.04
N LEU A 99 6.61 11.86 -14.59
CA LEU A 99 5.97 11.08 -13.52
C LEU A 99 6.10 11.81 -12.17
N TYR A 100 7.24 12.42 -11.91
CA TYR A 100 7.45 13.25 -10.73
C TYR A 100 6.48 14.43 -10.66
N LYS A 101 6.21 15.12 -11.80
CA LYS A 101 5.26 16.23 -11.83
C LYS A 101 3.81 15.81 -11.58
N SER A 102 3.39 14.63 -12.05
CA SER A 102 2.03 14.10 -11.81
C SER A 102 1.86 13.53 -10.39
N LEU A 103 2.93 12.99 -9.80
CA LEU A 103 2.94 12.42 -8.44
C LEU A 103 3.45 13.39 -7.36
N GLY A 104 4.02 14.55 -7.74
CA GLY A 104 4.85 15.41 -6.91
C GLY A 104 4.27 15.79 -5.54
N ILE A 105 2.96 16.10 -5.46
CA ILE A 105 2.28 16.41 -4.19
C ILE A 105 2.00 15.13 -3.38
N PHE A 106 1.95 13.97 -4.03
CA PHE A 106 1.60 12.68 -3.41
C PHE A 106 2.82 11.85 -2.97
N LEU A 107 4.04 12.27 -3.32
CA LEU A 107 5.26 11.57 -2.89
C LEU A 107 5.43 11.50 -1.37
N PRO A 108 5.18 12.57 -0.60
CA PRO A 108 5.20 12.48 0.87
C PRO A 108 4.20 11.45 1.41
N LEU A 109 3.08 11.23 0.71
CA LEU A 109 2.09 10.21 1.08
C LEU A 109 2.59 8.77 0.88
N ILE A 110 3.61 8.56 0.03
CA ILE A 110 4.28 7.25 -0.11
C ILE A 110 5.24 7.03 1.07
N THR A 111 5.97 8.06 1.47
CA THR A 111 6.95 8.01 2.58
C THR A 111 6.28 7.67 3.90
N THR A 112 5.13 8.27 4.19
CA THR A 112 4.35 8.07 5.42
C THR A 112 3.25 7.02 5.25
N ASN A 113 3.33 6.18 4.22
CA ASN A 113 2.29 5.20 3.92
C ASN A 113 2.27 4.07 4.95
N CYS A 114 1.23 4.06 5.77
CA CYS A 114 1.02 3.04 6.78
C CYS A 114 0.81 1.62 6.19
N ALA A 115 0.44 1.48 4.91
CA ALA A 115 0.37 0.17 4.25
C ALA A 115 1.76 -0.46 4.10
N VAL A 116 2.77 0.30 3.67
CA VAL A 116 4.15 -0.20 3.53
C VAL A 116 4.69 -0.67 4.87
N MET A 117 4.51 0.15 5.92
CA MET A 117 4.89 -0.22 7.28
C MET A 117 4.11 -1.44 7.78
N GLY A 118 2.80 -1.49 7.51
CA GLY A 118 1.95 -2.62 7.91
C GLY A 118 2.37 -3.93 7.26
N ILE A 119 2.73 -3.92 5.98
CA ILE A 119 3.25 -5.10 5.27
C ILE A 119 4.53 -5.61 5.94
N ALA A 120 5.48 -4.73 6.23
CA ALA A 120 6.74 -5.07 6.89
C ALA A 120 6.49 -5.70 8.27
N LEU A 121 5.61 -5.11 9.09
CA LEU A 121 5.24 -5.63 10.41
C LEU A 121 4.52 -6.98 10.36
N ILE A 122 3.65 -7.20 9.37
CA ILE A 122 2.96 -8.48 9.19
C ILE A 122 3.94 -9.58 8.80
N CYS A 123 4.87 -9.28 7.88
CA CYS A 123 5.92 -10.21 7.49
C CYS A 123 6.76 -10.66 8.69
N GLN A 124 7.09 -9.71 9.56
CA GLN A 124 7.85 -9.98 10.77
C GLN A 124 7.06 -10.82 11.79
N ARG A 125 5.80 -10.45 12.07
CA ARG A 125 4.94 -11.20 13.00
C ARG A 125 4.70 -12.65 12.57
N LYS A 126 4.71 -12.92 11.26
CA LYS A 126 4.52 -14.26 10.69
C LYS A 126 5.84 -15.00 10.47
N GLU A 127 6.97 -14.41 10.86
CA GLU A 127 8.32 -14.98 10.72
C GLU A 127 8.59 -15.51 9.29
N PHE A 128 8.19 -14.75 8.29
CA PHE A 128 8.37 -15.15 6.90
C PHE A 128 9.85 -15.11 6.50
N THR A 129 10.27 -16.11 5.71
CA THR A 129 11.56 -16.05 5.04
C THR A 129 11.61 -14.89 4.04
N LEU A 130 12.79 -14.39 3.71
CA LEU A 130 12.97 -13.26 2.79
C LEU A 130 12.15 -13.42 1.51
N VAL A 131 12.18 -14.58 0.87
CA VAL A 131 11.44 -14.86 -0.37
C VAL A 131 9.93 -14.77 -0.16
N LYS A 132 9.42 -15.34 0.93
CA LYS A 132 7.98 -15.26 1.28
C LYS A 132 7.57 -13.83 1.62
N SER A 133 8.41 -13.07 2.32
CA SER A 133 8.15 -11.66 2.66
C SER A 133 8.06 -10.79 1.42
N VAL A 134 8.98 -10.94 0.47
CA VAL A 134 8.98 -10.21 -0.80
C VAL A 134 7.77 -10.58 -1.65
N ALA A 135 7.44 -11.88 -1.75
CA ALA A 135 6.26 -12.33 -2.48
C ALA A 135 4.95 -11.80 -1.86
N PHE A 136 4.85 -11.81 -0.53
CA PHE A 136 3.71 -11.24 0.19
C PHE A 136 3.60 -9.72 0.01
N ALA A 137 4.72 -9.00 0.03
CA ALA A 137 4.76 -7.56 -0.20
C ALA A 137 4.31 -7.20 -1.63
N ALA A 138 4.78 -7.94 -2.63
CA ALA A 138 4.36 -7.78 -4.02
C ALA A 138 2.85 -8.03 -4.17
N ALA A 139 2.34 -9.13 -3.62
CA ALA A 139 0.93 -9.48 -3.68
C ALA A 139 0.04 -8.42 -2.99
N SER A 140 0.43 -7.98 -1.79
CA SER A 140 -0.29 -6.95 -1.03
C SER A 140 -0.28 -5.60 -1.75
N GLY A 141 0.85 -5.24 -2.38
CA GLY A 141 0.98 -4.04 -3.19
C GLY A 141 0.07 -4.08 -4.44
N VAL A 142 0.01 -5.22 -5.13
CA VAL A 142 -0.92 -5.41 -6.26
C VAL A 142 -2.38 -5.32 -5.78
N GLY A 143 -2.72 -5.92 -4.63
CA GLY A 143 -4.04 -5.79 -4.02
C GLY A 143 -4.40 -4.33 -3.71
N PHE A 144 -3.43 -3.55 -3.20
CA PHE A 144 -3.58 -2.11 -2.99
C PHE A 144 -3.86 -1.37 -4.30
N MET A 145 -3.08 -1.65 -5.35
CA MET A 145 -3.24 -1.03 -6.68
C MET A 145 -4.62 -1.32 -7.27
N ILE A 146 -5.09 -2.57 -7.22
CA ILE A 146 -6.42 -2.96 -7.71
C ILE A 146 -7.52 -2.19 -6.97
N ALA A 147 -7.48 -2.17 -5.63
CA ALA A 147 -8.44 -1.44 -4.82
C ALA A 147 -8.46 0.06 -5.17
N LEU A 148 -7.27 0.66 -5.36
CA LEU A 148 -7.13 2.07 -5.71
C LEU A 148 -7.71 2.39 -7.09
N VAL A 149 -7.45 1.56 -8.09
CA VAL A 149 -7.97 1.74 -9.46
C VAL A 149 -9.49 1.57 -9.50
N VAL A 150 -10.04 0.58 -8.78
CA VAL A 150 -11.49 0.39 -8.68
C VAL A 150 -12.16 1.60 -8.04
N LEU A 151 -11.62 2.11 -6.94
CA LEU A 151 -12.16 3.31 -6.29
C LEU A 151 -12.07 4.54 -7.21
N ALA A 152 -10.96 4.71 -7.94
CA ALA A 152 -10.80 5.81 -8.90
C ALA A 152 -11.85 5.74 -10.01
N GLY A 153 -12.07 4.57 -10.60
CA GLY A 153 -13.10 4.37 -11.62
C GLY A 153 -14.53 4.64 -11.13
N ILE A 154 -14.84 4.25 -9.89
CA ILE A 154 -16.13 4.57 -9.26
C ILE A 154 -16.27 6.09 -9.08
N ARG A 155 -15.23 6.77 -8.60
CA ARG A 155 -15.27 8.22 -8.36
C ARG A 155 -15.40 9.00 -9.67
N GLU A 156 -14.68 8.64 -10.73
CA GLU A 156 -14.82 9.26 -12.05
C GLU A 156 -16.27 9.15 -12.58
N ARG A 157 -16.90 7.99 -12.42
CA ARG A 157 -18.31 7.80 -12.79
C ARG A 157 -19.28 8.62 -11.93
N LEU A 158 -18.98 8.80 -10.65
CA LEU A 158 -19.82 9.59 -9.74
C LEU A 158 -19.72 11.10 -10.01
N GLU A 159 -18.56 11.60 -10.48
CA GLU A 159 -18.42 13.01 -10.85
C GLU A 159 -19.32 13.43 -12.03
N ILE A 160 -19.60 12.50 -12.95
CA ILE A 160 -20.49 12.71 -14.09
C ILE A 160 -21.98 12.75 -13.64
N ARG A 161 -22.30 12.12 -12.52
CA ARG A 161 -23.65 12.07 -11.96
C ARG A 161 -23.96 13.26 -11.08
N ARG A 162 -25.26 13.63 -10.95
CA ARG A 162 -25.74 14.71 -10.07
C ARG A 162 -25.68 14.26 -8.60
N VAL A 163 -24.50 14.40 -7.99
CA VAL A 163 -24.32 14.20 -6.54
C VAL A 163 -24.66 15.50 -5.81
N PRO A 164 -25.38 15.46 -4.69
CA PRO A 164 -25.65 16.64 -3.84
C PRO A 164 -24.35 17.36 -3.45
N ARG A 165 -24.36 18.70 -3.46
CA ARG A 165 -23.17 19.52 -3.20
C ARG A 165 -22.47 19.19 -1.88
N ALA A 166 -23.22 18.81 -0.84
CA ALA A 166 -22.69 18.45 0.47
C ALA A 166 -21.87 17.14 0.47
N MET A 167 -22.14 16.20 -0.45
CA MET A 167 -21.46 14.91 -0.54
C MET A 167 -20.36 14.87 -1.62
N ARG A 168 -20.18 15.96 -2.37
CA ARG A 168 -19.23 15.99 -3.50
C ARG A 168 -17.79 15.98 -3.00
N GLY A 169 -16.96 15.09 -3.54
CA GLY A 169 -15.53 15.01 -3.24
C GLY A 169 -15.15 13.90 -2.26
N THR A 170 -14.50 14.25 -1.17
CA THR A 170 -13.98 13.30 -0.16
C THR A 170 -15.07 12.48 0.56
N PRO A 171 -16.25 13.05 0.95
CA PRO A 171 -17.28 12.27 1.66
C PRO A 171 -17.81 11.09 0.85
N VAL A 172 -18.08 11.28 -0.45
CA VAL A 172 -18.48 10.18 -1.35
C VAL A 172 -17.38 9.12 -1.46
N GLY A 173 -16.12 9.54 -1.53
CA GLY A 173 -14.98 8.61 -1.55
C GLY A 173 -14.94 7.72 -0.32
N LEU A 174 -15.18 8.27 0.87
CA LEU A 174 -15.22 7.50 2.13
C LEU A 174 -16.39 6.50 2.17
N VAL A 175 -17.58 6.92 1.75
CA VAL A 175 -18.74 6.04 1.68
C VAL A 175 -18.50 4.88 0.73
N MET A 176 -17.94 5.15 -0.46
CA MET A 176 -17.62 4.12 -1.44
C MET A 176 -16.51 3.18 -0.95
N ALA A 177 -15.49 3.69 -0.27
CA ALA A 177 -14.45 2.88 0.35
C ALA A 177 -15.04 1.94 1.42
N GLY A 178 -15.98 2.42 2.23
CA GLY A 178 -16.69 1.61 3.21
C GLY A 178 -17.53 0.50 2.57
N LEU A 179 -18.27 0.81 1.52
CA LEU A 179 -19.08 -0.19 0.78
C LEU A 179 -18.17 -1.23 0.09
N MET A 180 -17.05 -0.81 -0.49
CA MET A 180 -16.05 -1.73 -1.04
C MET A 180 -15.46 -2.65 0.04
N SER A 181 -15.16 -2.10 1.22
CA SER A 181 -14.67 -2.89 2.35
C SER A 181 -15.66 -3.95 2.79
N LEU A 182 -16.95 -3.62 2.89
CA LEU A 182 -18.01 -4.59 3.19
C LEU A 182 -18.11 -5.69 2.13
N ALA A 183 -18.03 -5.34 0.85
CA ALA A 183 -18.04 -6.30 -0.25
C ALA A 183 -16.85 -7.26 -0.17
N PHE A 184 -15.65 -6.74 0.11
CA PHE A 184 -14.45 -7.56 0.25
C PHE A 184 -14.43 -8.39 1.54
N PHE A 185 -15.10 -7.93 2.59
CA PHE A 185 -15.26 -8.70 3.83
C PHE A 185 -16.07 -9.99 3.64
N ALA A 186 -16.97 -10.02 2.66
CA ALA A 186 -17.70 -11.24 2.30
C ALA A 186 -16.76 -12.37 1.83
N PHE A 187 -15.66 -12.03 1.16
CA PHE A 187 -14.66 -13.02 0.74
C PHE A 187 -13.87 -13.62 1.91
N LYS A 188 -13.77 -12.90 3.03
CA LYS A 188 -13.08 -13.39 4.24
C LYS A 188 -13.79 -14.55 4.91
N GLY A 189 -15.09 -14.69 4.69
CA GLY A 189 -15.91 -15.80 5.22
C GLY A 189 -15.87 -17.07 4.37
N MET A 190 -15.21 -17.06 3.20
CA MET A 190 -15.16 -18.20 2.27
C MET A 190 -13.88 -19.06 2.40
N ILE A 191 -12.92 -18.63 3.20
CA ILE A 191 -11.69 -19.34 3.54
C ILE A 191 -11.59 -19.46 5.06
#